data_b72cba5304e6950b168b52a997014e9e
#
_entry.id   b72cba5304e6950b168b52a997014e9e
#
_cell.length_a   1.000
_cell.length_b   1.000
_cell.length_c   1.000
_cell.angle_alpha   90.00
_cell.angle_beta   90.00
_cell.angle_gamma   90.00
#
_symmetry.space_group_name_H-M   'P 1'
#
loop_
_entity.id
_entity.type
_entity.pdbx_description
1 polymer ?
#
loop_
_entity_poly.entity_id
_entity_poly.type
_entity_poly.pdbx_seq_one_letter_code
_entity_poly.pdbx_strand_id
1 'polypeptide(L)'
;TQDRSSAASDVYKRQDYGYSPHWSVHVALVVNGEPTVGAVAVPGWETTWGTDPAPQRVPAGVEAGETPRIVVSRSRSRFDGSRLQAALGADIYTVGSAGVKAMAVVRGDVDAYVHGGGLYEWDSCAPVAVARAAGLVCCRLDGSPLKFNKPDPWSPGLVISRPDLADDICAVMGDRQP
;
A
#
# COMPACT_ATOMS: atom_id res chain seq x y z
N THR A 1 -0.01 -25.81 -11.99
CA THR A 1 -0.05 -24.45 -11.41
C THR A 1 0.71 -24.48 -10.11
N GLN A 2 1.95 -23.94 -10.12
CA GLN A 2 2.74 -23.83 -8.90
C GLN A 2 2.26 -22.60 -8.14
N ASP A 3 1.65 -22.82 -6.99
CA ASP A 3 1.43 -21.80 -5.98
C ASP A 3 2.81 -21.37 -5.45
N ARG A 4 3.24 -20.16 -5.80
CA ARG A 4 4.45 -19.58 -5.26
C ARG A 4 4.09 -18.73 -4.06
N SER A 5 4.42 -19.20 -2.85
CA SER A 5 4.51 -18.34 -1.69
C SER A 5 5.79 -17.51 -1.80
N SER A 6 5.70 -16.21 -1.94
CA SER A 6 6.87 -15.35 -1.87
C SER A 6 7.01 -14.78 -0.46
N ALA A 7 7.90 -15.36 0.33
CA ALA A 7 8.43 -14.68 1.50
C ALA A 7 9.56 -13.75 1.02
N ALA A 8 9.24 -12.51 0.72
CA ALA A 8 10.26 -11.53 0.40
C ALA A 8 10.84 -10.99 1.69
N SER A 9 12.08 -11.34 1.98
CA SER A 9 12.79 -10.84 3.13
C SER A 9 13.24 -9.39 2.90
N ASP A 10 12.57 -8.44 3.54
CA ASP A 10 13.08 -7.08 3.73
C ASP A 10 14.27 -7.04 4.72
N VAL A 11 14.78 -8.19 5.11
CA VAL A 11 15.91 -8.35 6.04
C VAL A 11 17.20 -7.70 5.50
N TYR A 12 17.42 -7.72 4.19
CA TYR A 12 18.58 -7.07 3.55
C TYR A 12 18.58 -5.54 3.66
N LYS A 13 17.42 -4.91 3.69
CA LYS A 13 17.32 -3.45 3.81
C LYS A 13 17.67 -2.94 5.21
N ARG A 14 17.71 -3.82 6.19
CA ARG A 14 18.04 -3.47 7.59
C ARG A 14 19.52 -3.17 7.79
N GLN A 15 20.40 -3.71 6.96
CA GLN A 15 21.86 -3.55 7.10
C GLN A 15 22.36 -2.24 6.47
N ASP A 16 21.67 -1.73 5.42
CA ASP A 16 22.15 -0.59 4.65
C ASP A 16 21.71 0.79 5.17
N TYR A 17 20.69 0.89 6.05
CA TYR A 17 20.06 2.17 6.42
C TYR A 17 20.03 2.50 7.91
N GLY A 18 20.81 1.80 8.73
CA GLY A 18 20.76 2.01 10.18
C GLY A 18 19.42 1.58 10.79
N TYR A 19 19.23 1.82 12.06
CA TYR A 19 18.06 1.38 12.82
C TYR A 19 16.82 2.21 12.41
N SER A 20 16.16 1.85 11.30
CA SER A 20 14.86 2.42 10.95
C SER A 20 13.76 1.52 11.51
N PRO A 21 12.80 2.04 12.31
CA PRO A 21 11.65 1.26 12.78
C PRO A 21 10.67 0.91 11.64
N HIS A 22 10.89 1.47 10.44
CA HIS A 22 10.00 1.33 9.30
C HIS A 22 10.43 0.17 8.38
N TRP A 23 10.21 -1.05 8.84
CA TRP A 23 10.37 -2.28 8.04
C TRP A 23 9.23 -3.25 8.36
N SER A 24 8.98 -4.17 7.45
CA SER A 24 7.88 -5.14 7.57
C SER A 24 8.24 -6.46 6.93
N VAL A 25 7.63 -7.53 7.43
CA VAL A 25 7.70 -8.88 6.87
C VAL A 25 6.36 -9.19 6.22
N HIS A 26 6.39 -9.74 5.01
CA HIS A 26 5.20 -10.01 4.21
C HIS A 26 5.12 -11.50 3.89
N VAL A 27 3.94 -12.08 4.04
CA VAL A 27 3.59 -13.43 3.56
C VAL A 27 2.24 -13.35 2.87
N ALA A 28 2.11 -13.91 1.67
CA ALA A 28 0.83 -13.95 0.96
C ALA A 28 0.67 -15.22 0.13
N LEU A 29 -0.57 -15.68 0.01
CA LEU A 29 -1.01 -16.68 -0.95
C LEU A 29 -1.79 -16.01 -2.07
N VAL A 30 -1.38 -16.27 -3.31
CA VAL A 30 -2.06 -15.78 -4.52
C VAL A 30 -2.73 -16.95 -5.21
N VAL A 31 -4.03 -16.82 -5.46
CA VAL A 31 -4.82 -17.80 -6.22
C VAL A 31 -5.43 -17.10 -7.43
N ASN A 32 -5.18 -17.61 -8.63
CA ASN A 32 -5.69 -17.05 -9.90
C ASN A 32 -5.38 -15.55 -10.10
N GLY A 33 -4.20 -15.11 -9.66
CA GLY A 33 -3.77 -13.72 -9.79
C GLY A 33 -4.32 -12.76 -8.72
N GLU A 34 -5.05 -13.28 -7.73
CA GLU A 34 -5.61 -12.49 -6.63
C GLU A 34 -4.97 -12.90 -5.30
N PRO A 35 -4.55 -11.95 -4.46
CA PRO A 35 -4.05 -12.24 -3.13
C PRO A 35 -5.24 -12.58 -2.21
N THR A 36 -5.32 -13.85 -1.80
CA THR A 36 -6.45 -14.38 -1.02
C THR A 36 -6.18 -14.42 0.47
N VAL A 37 -4.94 -14.75 0.85
CA VAL A 37 -4.50 -14.77 2.24
C VAL A 37 -3.21 -13.97 2.35
N GLY A 38 -3.09 -13.19 3.39
CA GLY A 38 -1.88 -12.40 3.63
C GLY A 38 -1.67 -12.06 5.09
N ALA A 39 -0.42 -11.84 5.44
CA ALA A 39 -0.02 -11.29 6.72
C ALA A 39 1.12 -10.29 6.54
N VAL A 40 1.06 -9.21 7.30
CA VAL A 40 2.09 -8.17 7.36
C VAL A 40 2.45 -7.93 8.82
N ALA A 41 3.69 -8.25 9.18
CA ALA A 41 4.25 -7.91 10.47
C ALA A 41 5.06 -6.60 10.38
N VAL A 42 4.84 -5.71 11.33
CA VAL A 42 5.62 -4.47 11.50
C VAL A 42 6.25 -4.50 12.89
N PRO A 43 7.47 -5.04 13.03
CA PRO A 43 8.10 -5.22 14.33
C PRO A 43 8.27 -3.93 15.13
N GLY A 44 8.51 -2.80 14.46
CA GLY A 44 8.59 -1.50 15.14
C GLY A 44 7.28 -1.04 15.78
N TRP A 45 6.16 -1.67 15.44
CA TRP A 45 4.84 -1.45 16.05
C TRP A 45 4.39 -2.65 16.89
N GLU A 46 5.24 -3.68 17.03
CA GLU A 46 4.96 -4.92 17.76
C GLU A 46 3.63 -5.58 17.33
N THR A 47 3.26 -5.43 16.04
CA THR A 47 1.95 -5.85 15.55
C THR A 47 2.07 -6.60 14.22
N THR A 48 1.18 -7.59 14.07
CA THR A 48 0.97 -8.34 12.82
C THR A 48 -0.51 -8.24 12.44
N TRP A 49 -0.77 -7.86 11.19
CA TRP A 49 -2.10 -7.87 10.59
C TRP A 49 -2.20 -9.05 9.63
N GLY A 50 -3.33 -9.75 9.68
CA GLY A 50 -3.66 -10.86 8.78
C GLY A 50 -4.99 -10.64 8.09
N THR A 51 -5.29 -11.49 7.12
CA THR A 51 -6.62 -11.56 6.50
C THR A 51 -7.62 -12.34 7.34
N ASP A 52 -7.13 -13.15 8.28
CA ASP A 52 -7.96 -13.92 9.22
C ASP A 52 -7.26 -13.97 10.61
N PRO A 53 -7.87 -13.41 11.66
CA PRO A 53 -9.05 -12.52 11.56
C PRO A 53 -8.75 -11.25 10.76
N ALA A 54 -9.72 -10.81 9.96
CA ALA A 54 -9.62 -9.57 9.22
C ALA A 54 -9.43 -8.39 10.19
N PRO A 55 -8.58 -7.40 9.86
CA PRO A 55 -8.47 -6.21 10.68
C PRO A 55 -9.83 -5.53 10.80
N GLN A 56 -10.18 -5.15 12.00
CA GLN A 56 -11.33 -4.27 12.17
C GLN A 56 -10.99 -2.95 11.47
N ARG A 57 -11.86 -2.54 10.54
CA ARG A 57 -11.74 -1.23 9.92
C ARG A 57 -11.82 -0.19 11.04
N VAL A 58 -10.71 0.49 11.29
CA VAL A 58 -10.79 1.74 12.04
C VAL A 58 -11.63 2.67 11.17
N PRO A 59 -12.76 3.21 11.67
CA PRO A 59 -13.50 4.23 10.94
C PRO A 59 -12.58 5.43 10.78
N ALA A 60 -11.87 5.50 9.69
CA ALA A 60 -11.28 6.74 9.26
C ALA A 60 -12.41 7.56 8.64
N GLY A 61 -13.26 8.10 9.50
CA GLY A 61 -14.09 9.19 9.14
C GLY A 61 -13.20 10.43 9.13
N VAL A 62 -12.66 10.79 7.97
CA VAL A 62 -12.45 12.20 7.75
C VAL A 62 -13.86 12.75 7.64
N GLU A 63 -14.28 13.54 8.60
CA GLU A 63 -15.52 14.27 8.50
C GLU A 63 -15.48 15.13 7.24
N ALA A 64 -16.64 15.36 6.62
CA ALA A 64 -16.69 16.17 5.40
C ALA A 64 -16.00 17.52 5.65
N GLY A 65 -14.88 17.77 4.96
CA GLY A 65 -14.06 18.98 5.10
C GLY A 65 -12.71 18.80 5.80
N GLU A 66 -12.37 17.62 6.31
CA GLU A 66 -11.00 17.36 6.81
C GLU A 66 -10.01 17.16 5.66
N THR A 67 -8.79 17.62 5.86
CA THR A 67 -7.69 17.47 4.91
C THR A 67 -7.25 16.00 4.80
N PRO A 68 -7.28 15.38 3.61
CA PRO A 68 -6.81 14.01 3.44
C PRO A 68 -5.33 13.85 3.78
N ARG A 69 -4.98 12.81 4.52
CA ARG A 69 -3.60 12.45 4.88
C ARG A 69 -3.11 11.33 3.96
N ILE A 70 -2.13 11.61 3.12
CA ILE A 70 -1.64 10.66 2.12
C ILE A 70 -0.17 10.35 2.37
N VAL A 71 0.17 9.07 2.49
CA VAL A 71 1.57 8.64 2.61
C VAL A 71 2.13 8.19 1.27
N VAL A 72 3.34 8.63 0.95
CA VAL A 72 4.08 8.28 -0.26
C VAL A 72 5.47 7.69 0.06
N SER A 73 6.15 7.15 -0.93
CA SER A 73 7.48 6.56 -0.74
C SER A 73 8.55 7.62 -0.57
N ARG A 74 9.41 7.48 0.45
CA ARG A 74 10.53 8.39 0.72
C ARG A 74 11.65 8.31 -0.32
N SER A 75 11.92 7.14 -0.92
CA SER A 75 13.22 6.91 -1.58
C SER A 75 13.17 6.35 -3.00
N ARG A 76 12.04 5.87 -3.51
CA ARG A 76 11.97 5.14 -4.79
C ARG A 76 10.92 5.62 -5.77
N SER A 77 10.19 6.66 -5.44
CA SER A 77 9.18 7.21 -6.33
C SER A 77 9.67 8.54 -6.89
N ARG A 78 9.60 8.71 -8.21
CA ARG A 78 9.66 10.04 -8.84
C ARG A 78 8.42 10.88 -8.52
N PHE A 79 7.53 10.31 -7.74
CA PHE A 79 6.27 10.89 -7.32
C PHE A 79 6.40 11.36 -5.86
N ASP A 80 6.32 12.65 -5.65
CA ASP A 80 6.47 13.33 -4.36
C ASP A 80 5.14 13.70 -3.69
N GLY A 81 4.01 13.41 -4.35
CA GLY A 81 2.67 13.74 -3.85
C GLY A 81 2.19 15.15 -4.15
N SER A 82 3.00 16.01 -4.78
CA SER A 82 2.65 17.41 -5.04
C SER A 82 1.35 17.57 -5.84
N ARG A 83 1.07 16.67 -6.79
CA ARG A 83 -0.18 16.67 -7.56
C ARG A 83 -1.40 16.40 -6.67
N LEU A 84 -1.30 15.45 -5.74
CA LEU A 84 -2.37 15.15 -4.79
C LEU A 84 -2.59 16.30 -3.81
N GLN A 85 -1.50 16.91 -3.33
CA GLN A 85 -1.58 18.11 -2.51
C GLN A 85 -2.28 19.24 -3.25
N ALA A 86 -1.90 19.53 -4.48
CA ALA A 86 -2.48 20.61 -5.28
C ALA A 86 -3.95 20.38 -5.63
N ALA A 87 -4.34 19.13 -5.97
CA ALA A 87 -5.68 18.81 -6.43
C ALA A 87 -6.67 18.55 -5.30
N LEU A 88 -6.23 17.89 -4.22
CA LEU A 88 -7.08 17.43 -3.13
C LEU A 88 -6.88 18.23 -1.82
N GLY A 89 -5.94 19.15 -1.78
CA GLY A 89 -5.54 19.83 -0.55
C GLY A 89 -4.88 18.89 0.47
N ALA A 90 -4.39 17.73 0.06
CA ALA A 90 -3.94 16.68 0.94
C ALA A 90 -2.63 17.02 1.68
N ASP A 91 -2.52 16.56 2.92
CA ASP A 91 -1.25 16.51 3.63
C ASP A 91 -0.43 15.31 3.19
N ILE A 92 0.82 15.55 2.77
CA ILE A 92 1.70 14.51 2.23
C ILE A 92 2.75 14.10 3.26
N TYR A 93 2.76 12.81 3.58
CA TYR A 93 3.74 12.19 4.47
C TYR A 93 4.68 11.26 3.70
N THR A 94 5.95 11.18 4.10
CA THR A 94 6.92 10.31 3.46
C THR A 94 7.48 9.28 4.45
N VAL A 95 7.26 7.99 4.14
CA VAL A 95 7.68 6.86 5.00
C VAL A 95 8.39 5.80 4.16
N GLY A 96 9.36 5.11 4.76
CA GLY A 96 9.97 3.90 4.20
C GLY A 96 9.03 2.70 4.27
N SER A 97 9.39 1.57 3.65
CA SER A 97 8.66 0.30 3.59
C SER A 97 7.24 0.41 3.00
N ALA A 98 6.93 -0.45 2.04
CA ALA A 98 5.61 -0.54 1.44
C ALA A 98 4.57 -1.07 2.44
N GLY A 99 4.94 -2.11 3.20
CA GLY A 99 4.05 -2.69 4.21
C GLY A 99 3.73 -1.72 5.34
N VAL A 100 4.72 -0.97 5.84
CA VAL A 100 4.46 0.04 6.89
C VAL A 100 3.47 1.09 6.41
N LYS A 101 3.61 1.60 5.17
CA LYS A 101 2.66 2.56 4.60
C LYS A 101 1.26 2.00 4.45
N ALA A 102 1.15 0.77 3.95
CA ALA A 102 -0.15 0.10 3.82
C ALA A 102 -0.81 -0.14 5.18
N MET A 103 -0.04 -0.59 6.17
CA MET A 103 -0.58 -0.82 7.52
C MET A 103 -0.92 0.48 8.26
N ALA A 104 -0.27 1.60 7.93
CA ALA A 104 -0.68 2.92 8.41
C ALA A 104 -2.10 3.30 7.93
N VAL A 105 -2.47 2.93 6.68
CA VAL A 105 -3.85 3.11 6.18
C VAL A 105 -4.81 2.16 6.88
N VAL A 106 -4.43 0.89 7.08
CA VAL A 106 -5.26 -0.10 7.81
C VAL A 106 -5.54 0.35 9.24
N ARG A 107 -4.56 0.97 9.90
CA ARG A 107 -4.72 1.53 11.26
C ARG A 107 -5.53 2.83 11.32
N GLY A 108 -5.68 3.54 10.18
CA GLY A 108 -6.28 4.86 10.15
C GLY A 108 -5.33 6.00 10.55
N ASP A 109 -4.02 5.77 10.62
CA ASP A 109 -3.02 6.82 10.85
C ASP A 109 -2.96 7.80 9.67
N VAL A 110 -3.24 7.30 8.46
CA VAL A 110 -3.38 8.05 7.21
C VAL A 110 -4.54 7.51 6.39
N ASP A 111 -5.00 8.27 5.40
CA ASP A 111 -6.21 7.97 4.64
C ASP A 111 -5.92 7.23 3.33
N ALA A 112 -4.72 7.40 2.79
CA ALA A 112 -4.28 6.67 1.60
C ALA A 112 -2.76 6.46 1.57
N TYR A 113 -2.35 5.39 0.87
CA TYR A 113 -1.00 5.14 0.41
C TYR A 113 -0.98 5.16 -1.11
N VAL A 114 -0.18 6.05 -1.70
CA VAL A 114 -0.01 6.16 -3.15
C VAL A 114 1.45 5.93 -3.52
N HIS A 115 1.69 5.04 -4.50
CA HIS A 115 3.01 4.74 -5.02
C HIS A 115 3.06 4.95 -6.53
N GLY A 116 3.91 5.85 -6.99
CA GLY A 116 4.00 6.26 -8.39
C GLY A 116 4.70 5.29 -9.35
N GLY A 117 5.05 4.10 -8.89
CA GLY A 117 5.67 3.04 -9.70
C GLY A 117 7.01 2.54 -9.19
N GLY A 118 7.49 1.42 -9.76
CA GLY A 118 8.76 0.79 -9.35
C GLY A 118 8.65 -0.12 -8.12
N LEU A 119 7.45 -0.62 -7.83
CA LEU A 119 7.23 -1.72 -6.89
C LEU A 119 7.36 -3.06 -7.59
N TYR A 120 7.68 -4.08 -6.79
CA TYR A 120 7.50 -5.47 -7.18
C TYR A 120 6.28 -6.08 -6.49
N GLU A 121 5.77 -7.18 -7.02
CA GLU A 121 4.59 -7.85 -6.46
C GLU A 121 4.77 -8.25 -4.99
N TRP A 122 5.97 -8.69 -4.60
CA TRP A 122 6.28 -9.05 -3.21
C TRP A 122 6.30 -7.87 -2.24
N ASP A 123 6.42 -6.63 -2.72
CA ASP A 123 6.31 -5.43 -1.90
C ASP A 123 4.85 -5.10 -1.56
N SER A 124 3.88 -5.56 -2.37
CA SER A 124 2.49 -5.13 -2.27
C SER A 124 1.47 -6.25 -2.08
N CYS A 125 1.79 -7.50 -2.40
CA CYS A 125 0.83 -8.60 -2.41
C CYS A 125 0.16 -8.82 -1.04
N ALA A 126 0.94 -9.04 0.02
CA ALA A 126 0.40 -9.21 1.37
C ALA A 126 -0.25 -7.93 1.91
N PRO A 127 0.36 -6.73 1.76
CA PRO A 127 -0.31 -5.47 2.11
C PRO A 127 -1.68 -5.29 1.45
N VAL A 128 -1.82 -5.64 0.16
CA VAL A 128 -3.10 -5.56 -0.56
C VAL A 128 -4.11 -6.57 -0.03
N ALA A 129 -3.70 -7.82 0.25
CA ALA A 129 -4.60 -8.82 0.85
C ALA A 129 -5.19 -8.30 2.17
N VAL A 130 -4.33 -7.83 3.07
CA VAL A 130 -4.74 -7.33 4.40
C VAL A 130 -5.60 -6.07 4.27
N ALA A 131 -5.21 -5.12 3.42
CA ALA A 131 -5.96 -3.88 3.20
C ALA A 131 -7.37 -4.14 2.63
N ARG A 132 -7.50 -5.06 1.67
CA ARG A 132 -8.82 -5.48 1.15
C ARG A 132 -9.67 -6.15 2.22
N ALA A 133 -9.09 -7.00 3.05
CA ALA A 133 -9.79 -7.61 4.19
C ALA A 133 -10.28 -6.56 5.20
N ALA A 134 -9.56 -5.44 5.34
CA ALA A 134 -9.97 -4.29 6.14
C ALA A 134 -11.02 -3.39 5.45
N GLY A 135 -11.47 -3.71 4.22
CA GLY A 135 -12.47 -2.94 3.46
C GLY A 135 -11.91 -1.71 2.74
N LEU A 136 -10.59 -1.63 2.54
CA LEU A 136 -9.96 -0.57 1.76
C LEU A 136 -9.99 -0.88 0.26
N VAL A 137 -9.98 0.16 -0.57
CA VAL A 137 -9.81 0.06 -2.02
C VAL A 137 -8.33 -0.12 -2.35
N CYS A 138 -8.02 -1.09 -3.21
CA CYS A 138 -6.67 -1.38 -3.68
C CYS A 138 -6.68 -1.53 -5.20
N CYS A 139 -6.04 -0.60 -5.91
CA CYS A 139 -6.06 -0.54 -7.38
C CYS A 139 -4.73 0.01 -7.94
N ARG A 140 -4.63 0.08 -9.26
CA ARG A 140 -3.60 0.83 -9.98
C ARG A 140 -3.88 2.33 -9.90
N LEU A 141 -2.92 3.15 -10.37
CA LEU A 141 -3.07 4.60 -10.40
C LEU A 141 -4.22 5.08 -11.31
N ASP A 142 -4.56 4.29 -12.31
CA ASP A 142 -5.66 4.53 -13.26
C ASP A 142 -7.00 3.89 -12.82
N GLY A 143 -7.05 3.36 -11.59
CA GLY A 143 -8.23 2.67 -11.05
C GLY A 143 -8.37 1.21 -11.51
N SER A 144 -7.54 0.73 -12.43
CA SER A 144 -7.62 -0.65 -12.92
C SER A 144 -7.24 -1.68 -11.83
N PRO A 145 -7.73 -2.94 -11.93
CA PRO A 145 -7.46 -3.97 -10.94
C PRO A 145 -5.98 -4.34 -10.85
N LEU A 146 -5.53 -4.63 -9.63
CA LEU A 146 -4.24 -5.25 -9.38
C LEU A 146 -4.26 -6.73 -9.77
N LYS A 147 -3.19 -7.21 -10.40
CA LYS A 147 -2.96 -8.62 -10.71
C LYS A 147 -1.58 -9.02 -10.22
N PHE A 148 -1.52 -10.20 -9.61
CA PHE A 148 -0.32 -10.78 -9.01
C PHE A 148 0.04 -12.11 -9.65
N ASN A 149 1.23 -12.60 -9.32
CA ASN A 149 1.78 -13.85 -9.85
C ASN A 149 1.97 -13.83 -11.38
N LYS A 150 2.34 -12.66 -11.90
CA LYS A 150 2.66 -12.46 -13.31
C LYS A 150 4.08 -12.98 -13.63
N PRO A 151 4.37 -13.32 -14.91
CA PRO A 151 5.74 -13.64 -15.34
C PRO A 151 6.74 -12.49 -15.07
N ASP A 152 6.34 -11.25 -15.32
CA ASP A 152 7.06 -10.05 -14.88
C ASP A 152 6.43 -9.54 -13.58
N PRO A 153 7.13 -9.65 -12.44
CA PRO A 153 6.62 -9.23 -11.15
C PRO A 153 6.65 -7.71 -10.93
N TRP A 154 7.06 -6.93 -11.92
CA TRP A 154 7.08 -5.47 -11.81
C TRP A 154 5.67 -4.88 -11.76
N SER A 155 5.48 -3.85 -10.91
CA SER A 155 4.22 -3.16 -10.69
C SER A 155 4.36 -1.67 -10.98
N PRO A 156 3.58 -1.11 -11.93
CA PRO A 156 3.71 0.29 -12.36
C PRO A 156 3.24 1.30 -11.33
N GLY A 157 2.36 0.92 -10.43
CA GLY A 157 1.85 1.81 -9.39
C GLY A 157 0.83 1.13 -8.49
N LEU A 158 0.50 1.79 -7.37
CA LEU A 158 -0.40 1.27 -6.35
C LEU A 158 -1.14 2.40 -5.65
N VAL A 159 -2.43 2.22 -5.44
CA VAL A 159 -3.27 2.97 -4.52
C VAL A 159 -3.86 2.01 -3.50
N ILE A 160 -3.72 2.32 -2.22
CA ILE A 160 -4.47 1.72 -1.10
C ILE A 160 -5.12 2.89 -0.39
N SER A 161 -6.45 2.96 -0.37
CA SER A 161 -7.13 4.10 0.22
C SER A 161 -8.48 3.74 0.82
N ARG A 162 -9.02 4.67 1.59
CA ARG A 162 -10.43 4.65 1.95
C ARG A 162 -11.29 4.66 0.68
N PRO A 163 -12.48 4.00 0.71
CA PRO A 163 -13.36 3.95 -0.47
C PRO A 163 -13.78 5.32 -1.00
N ASP A 164 -14.06 6.26 -0.11
CA ASP A 164 -14.54 7.62 -0.45
C ASP A 164 -13.46 8.52 -1.09
N LEU A 165 -12.19 8.16 -1.00
CA LEU A 165 -11.06 8.92 -1.55
C LEU A 165 -10.44 8.29 -2.79
N ALA A 166 -10.77 7.03 -3.09
CA ALA A 166 -10.11 6.24 -4.12
C ALA A 166 -10.27 6.85 -5.53
N ASP A 167 -11.50 7.23 -5.88
CA ASP A 167 -11.82 7.76 -7.21
C ASP A 167 -11.14 9.10 -7.46
N ASP A 168 -11.11 9.98 -6.46
CA ASP A 168 -10.44 11.28 -6.55
C ASP A 168 -8.92 11.13 -6.74
N ILE A 169 -8.29 10.19 -6.00
CA ILE A 169 -6.88 9.87 -6.17
C ILE A 169 -6.62 9.33 -7.58
N CYS A 170 -7.44 8.39 -8.06
CA CYS A 170 -7.27 7.81 -9.39
C CYS A 170 -7.49 8.85 -10.49
N ALA A 171 -8.44 9.78 -10.36
CA ALA A 171 -8.64 10.86 -11.30
C ALA A 171 -7.38 11.74 -11.41
N VAL A 172 -6.79 12.14 -10.27
CA VAL A 172 -5.56 12.96 -10.24
C VAL A 172 -4.35 12.20 -10.81
N MET A 173 -4.26 10.88 -10.54
CA MET A 173 -3.09 10.07 -10.89
C MET A 173 -3.18 9.45 -12.27
N GLY A 174 -4.39 9.13 -12.75
CA GLY A 174 -4.64 8.50 -14.05
C GLY A 174 -4.38 9.41 -15.24
N ASP A 175 -4.43 10.73 -15.08
CA ASP A 175 -4.15 11.75 -16.10
C ASP A 175 -2.66 11.83 -16.52
N ARG A 176 -1.86 10.82 -16.29
CA ARG A 176 -0.55 10.71 -16.92
C ARG A 176 -0.73 10.39 -18.40
N GLN A 177 -0.76 11.42 -19.22
CA GLN A 177 -0.33 11.23 -20.61
C GLN A 177 1.15 10.83 -20.62
N PRO A 178 1.54 9.93 -21.53
CA PRO A 178 2.89 9.39 -21.68
C PRO A 178 3.95 10.45 -21.96
#